data_41fafd8cc4ebb9b61aeeeb8888a8ab2b
#
_entry.id   41fafd8cc4ebb9b61aeeeb8888a8ab2b
#
_cell.length_a   1.000
_cell.length_b   1.000
_cell.length_c   1.000
_cell.angle_alpha   90.00
_cell.angle_beta   90.00
_cell.angle_gamma   90.00
#
_symmetry.space_group_name_H-M   'P 1'
#
loop_
_entity.id
_entity.type
_entity.pdbx_description
1 polymer ?
#
loop_
_entity_poly.entity_id
_entity_poly.type
_entity_poly.pdbx_seq_one_letter_code
_entity_poly.pdbx_strand_id
1 'polypeptide(L)'
;MRLNLRLAKLLVLVLFLFAWGNSVAFAKPLSPELVQLLPERIGEFQRSQDISPLEAVSALELGGSTEYRSSRGDRLSVELYRFQQDAEAYSWLTIIARASREQNPSEKIEISGKHGTSSFEDSSQIAFFKGRYYVRVSSSNGRSGKNLDELASSFAEQLDKGEGEIPVLVKHLPNWEEAQKRAVFTSRFRHLEHLGLFQPVLSALNSGGGADPLSPGADADAVVANYGTTKVLIVEFNTPQLAAENDQLIISRIQQLWKLGQPAPTAYRRVGNYSVFVFDAPDEQTAKQLIDQVKYEQVVQWLGENPNILREAERRYVETTLGVFLAVVKASGVAALACFAVGGLLGALLFTRRRAQQRTVEAFSDAGGMLRLNIDELTPQTDPTKLLSERN
;
A
#
# COMPACT_ATOMS: atom_id res chain seq x y z
N MET A 1 0.22 51.91 -20.62
CA MET A 1 -0.36 50.55 -20.71
C MET A 1 0.69 49.41 -20.88
N ARG A 2 1.93 49.71 -21.30
CA ARG A 2 2.99 48.67 -21.51
C ARG A 2 3.80 48.29 -20.26
N LEU A 3 3.75 49.06 -19.17
CA LEU A 3 4.52 48.78 -17.94
C LEU A 3 3.91 47.68 -17.07
N ASN A 4 2.58 47.51 -17.12
CA ASN A 4 1.87 46.54 -16.29
C ASN A 4 2.01 45.09 -16.80
N LEU A 5 2.32 44.89 -18.08
CA LEU A 5 2.47 43.56 -18.68
C LEU A 5 3.81 42.91 -18.34
N ARG A 6 4.86 43.73 -18.12
CA ARG A 6 6.20 43.25 -17.70
C ARG A 6 6.21 42.84 -16.23
N LEU A 7 5.49 43.59 -15.35
CA LEU A 7 5.34 43.23 -13.94
C LEU A 7 4.51 41.94 -13.76
N ALA A 8 3.44 41.76 -14.53
CA ALA A 8 2.65 40.54 -14.51
C ALA A 8 3.44 39.30 -15.00
N LYS A 9 4.27 39.46 -16.03
CA LYS A 9 5.16 38.38 -16.50
C LYS A 9 6.27 38.04 -15.48
N LEU A 10 6.80 39.05 -14.78
CA LEU A 10 7.81 38.84 -13.72
C LEU A 10 7.20 38.12 -12.53
N LEU A 11 5.96 38.46 -12.14
CA LEU A 11 5.24 37.81 -11.04
C LEU A 11 4.90 36.37 -11.33
N VAL A 12 4.51 36.05 -12.57
CA VAL A 12 4.26 34.67 -13.03
C VAL A 12 5.55 33.87 -13.09
N LEU A 13 6.67 34.48 -13.52
CA LEU A 13 7.98 33.80 -13.54
C LEU A 13 8.50 33.53 -12.13
N VAL A 14 8.30 34.43 -11.18
CA VAL A 14 8.66 34.22 -9.77
C VAL A 14 7.80 33.13 -9.13
N LEU A 15 6.50 33.09 -9.43
CA LEU A 15 5.59 32.02 -8.98
C LEU A 15 5.97 30.65 -9.59
N PHE A 16 6.41 30.63 -10.84
CA PHE A 16 6.89 29.39 -11.51
C PHE A 16 8.23 28.92 -10.94
N LEU A 17 9.13 29.83 -10.60
CA LEU A 17 10.40 29.49 -9.93
C LEU A 17 10.21 29.00 -8.49
N PHE A 18 9.20 29.52 -7.78
CA PHE A 18 8.82 29.00 -6.45
C PHE A 18 8.12 27.64 -6.52
N ALA A 19 7.44 27.29 -7.63
CA ALA A 19 6.82 25.99 -7.83
C ALA A 19 7.83 24.90 -8.22
N TRP A 20 9.00 25.26 -8.74
CA TRP A 20 10.06 24.31 -9.13
C TRP A 20 11.24 24.22 -8.14
N GLY A 21 11.28 25.08 -7.17
CA GLY A 21 12.33 25.10 -6.18
C GLY A 21 11.82 24.69 -4.80
N ASN A 22 11.68 23.41 -4.54
CA ASN A 22 11.80 22.73 -3.26
C ASN A 22 10.88 21.50 -3.22
N SER A 23 11.16 20.51 -4.07
CA SER A 23 11.02 19.14 -3.63
C SER A 23 12.21 18.86 -2.71
N VAL A 24 12.25 19.52 -1.56
CA VAL A 24 12.94 18.98 -0.40
C VAL A 24 12.09 17.75 -0.06
N ALA A 25 12.56 16.59 -0.48
CA ALA A 25 12.10 15.35 0.09
C ALA A 25 12.40 15.47 1.59
N PHE A 26 11.41 15.90 2.37
CA PHE A 26 11.47 15.77 3.81
C PHE A 26 11.65 14.28 4.06
N ALA A 27 12.86 13.88 4.38
CA ALA A 27 13.15 12.55 4.86
C ALA A 27 12.12 12.28 5.97
N LYS A 28 11.24 11.32 5.71
CA LYS A 28 10.20 10.94 6.68
C LYS A 28 10.93 10.67 7.99
N PRO A 29 10.57 11.32 9.10
CA PRO A 29 11.28 11.12 10.34
C PRO A 29 11.32 9.64 10.66
N LEU A 30 12.50 9.13 10.99
CA LEU A 30 12.72 7.72 11.31
C LEU A 30 11.78 7.34 12.46
N SER A 31 10.98 6.28 12.28
CA SER A 31 10.09 5.82 13.33
C SER A 31 10.92 5.33 14.53
N PRO A 32 10.62 5.74 15.79
CA PRO A 32 11.31 5.23 16.97
C PRO A 32 11.25 3.70 17.07
N GLU A 33 10.17 3.08 16.60
CA GLU A 33 10.01 1.62 16.56
C GLU A 33 11.03 0.97 15.63
N LEU A 34 11.33 1.59 14.49
CA LEU A 34 12.32 1.07 13.54
C LEU A 34 13.72 1.06 14.14
N VAL A 35 14.05 2.05 14.99
CA VAL A 35 15.32 2.10 15.71
C VAL A 35 15.42 0.96 16.75
N GLN A 36 14.29 0.60 17.39
CA GLN A 36 14.25 -0.53 18.31
C GLN A 36 14.38 -1.88 17.60
N LEU A 37 13.77 -2.01 16.42
CA LEU A 37 13.82 -3.24 15.61
C LEU A 37 15.18 -3.44 14.92
N LEU A 38 15.90 -2.35 14.63
CA LEU A 38 17.26 -2.36 14.06
C LEU A 38 18.24 -1.70 15.06
N PRO A 39 18.58 -2.37 16.18
CA PRO A 39 19.38 -1.80 17.26
C PRO A 39 20.82 -1.49 16.80
N GLU A 40 21.53 -0.64 17.53
CA GLU A 40 22.93 -0.34 17.26
C GLU A 40 23.85 -1.56 17.39
N ARG A 41 23.47 -2.50 18.24
CA ARG A 41 24.21 -3.74 18.46
C ARG A 41 23.26 -4.94 18.61
N ILE A 42 23.59 -6.02 17.92
CA ILE A 42 22.90 -7.30 18.02
C ILE A 42 23.92 -8.42 18.05
N GLY A 43 23.99 -9.14 19.16
CA GLY A 43 25.06 -10.14 19.40
C GLY A 43 26.47 -9.54 19.23
N GLU A 44 27.27 -10.11 18.34
CA GLU A 44 28.62 -9.65 18.00
C GLU A 44 28.65 -8.59 16.89
N PHE A 45 27.50 -8.22 16.33
CA PHE A 45 27.40 -7.31 15.21
C PHE A 45 27.07 -5.90 15.69
N GLN A 46 27.75 -4.91 15.09
CA GLN A 46 27.51 -3.49 15.33
C GLN A 46 27.00 -2.84 14.06
N ARG A 47 25.94 -2.03 14.19
CA ARG A 47 25.40 -1.25 13.08
C ARG A 47 26.47 -0.26 12.59
N SER A 48 26.77 -0.28 11.30
CA SER A 48 27.81 0.52 10.69
C SER A 48 27.28 1.66 9.82
N GLN A 49 25.99 1.68 9.52
CA GLN A 49 25.32 2.72 8.76
C GLN A 49 24.02 3.16 9.43
N ASP A 50 23.59 4.37 9.11
CA ASP A 50 22.28 4.87 9.53
C ASP A 50 21.17 4.03 8.88
N ILE A 51 20.00 3.99 9.57
CA ILE A 51 18.85 3.27 9.06
C ILE A 51 18.24 4.07 7.91
N SER A 52 18.15 3.44 6.75
CA SER A 52 17.45 3.97 5.58
C SER A 52 16.01 3.43 5.57
N PRO A 53 14.99 4.29 5.65
CA PRO A 53 13.61 3.84 5.53
C PRO A 53 13.37 3.25 4.14
N LEU A 54 12.70 2.11 4.08
CA LEU A 54 12.28 1.47 2.84
C LEU A 54 10.91 2.03 2.41
N GLU A 55 10.79 2.30 1.13
CA GLU A 55 9.53 2.81 0.58
C GLU A 55 8.41 1.78 0.65
N ALA A 56 7.19 2.28 0.77
CA ALA A 56 6.02 1.46 1.02
C ALA A 56 5.74 0.49 -0.15
N VAL A 57 5.93 -0.78 0.12
CA VAL A 57 5.24 -1.85 -0.61
C VAL A 57 3.80 -1.91 -0.08
N SER A 58 2.86 -2.33 -0.92
CA SER A 58 1.46 -2.52 -0.50
C SER A 58 1.40 -3.32 0.81
N ALA A 59 0.61 -2.85 1.78
CA ALA A 59 0.46 -3.42 3.12
C ALA A 59 1.67 -3.33 4.07
N LEU A 60 2.73 -2.62 3.70
CA LEU A 60 3.86 -2.36 4.57
C LEU A 60 3.48 -1.30 5.62
N GLU A 61 3.59 -1.64 6.90
CA GLU A 61 3.46 -0.68 8.00
C GLU A 61 4.77 0.07 8.26
N LEU A 62 5.88 -0.67 8.24
CA LEU A 62 7.19 -0.16 8.61
C LEU A 62 8.26 -0.96 7.87
N GLY A 63 9.26 -0.28 7.32
CA GLY A 63 10.40 -0.92 6.69
C GLY A 63 11.67 -0.10 6.81
N GLY A 64 12.80 -0.78 6.97
CA GLY A 64 14.10 -0.15 7.02
C GLY A 64 15.23 -1.09 6.66
N SER A 65 16.31 -0.50 6.16
CA SER A 65 17.55 -1.19 5.85
C SER A 65 18.74 -0.52 6.53
N THR A 66 19.73 -1.33 6.88
CA THR A 66 20.99 -0.85 7.42
C THR A 66 22.09 -1.89 7.22
N GLU A 67 23.34 -1.52 7.48
CA GLU A 67 24.47 -2.44 7.46
C GLU A 67 24.96 -2.73 8.88
N TYR A 68 25.29 -3.99 9.12
CA TYR A 68 25.98 -4.45 10.31
C TYR A 68 27.38 -4.91 9.96
N ARG A 69 28.31 -4.72 10.90
CA ARG A 69 29.68 -5.19 10.78
C ARG A 69 29.96 -6.19 11.90
N SER A 70 30.51 -7.34 11.52
CA SER A 70 31.00 -8.34 12.49
C SER A 70 32.30 -7.88 13.15
N SER A 71 32.65 -8.51 14.26
CA SER A 71 33.97 -8.31 14.92
C SER A 71 35.15 -8.63 13.99
N ARG A 72 34.93 -9.43 12.94
CA ARG A 72 35.93 -9.81 11.93
C ARG A 72 35.97 -8.85 10.75
N GLY A 73 35.11 -7.84 10.71
CA GLY A 73 35.06 -6.81 9.67
C GLY A 73 34.15 -7.12 8.49
N ASP A 74 33.42 -8.26 8.48
CA ASP A 74 32.45 -8.58 7.43
C ASP A 74 31.27 -7.61 7.51
N ARG A 75 30.78 -7.18 6.32
CA ARG A 75 29.63 -6.30 6.19
C ARG A 75 28.43 -7.11 5.73
N LEU A 76 27.34 -7.00 6.48
CA LEU A 76 26.07 -7.64 6.22
C LEU A 76 24.98 -6.59 6.11
N SER A 77 24.23 -6.59 5.02
CA SER A 77 23.05 -5.73 4.86
C SER A 77 21.84 -6.43 5.45
N VAL A 78 21.05 -5.69 6.23
CA VAL A 78 19.81 -6.17 6.82
C VAL A 78 18.68 -5.30 6.31
N GLU A 79 17.66 -5.93 5.78
CA GLU A 79 16.38 -5.33 5.46
C GLU A 79 15.31 -5.93 6.34
N LEU A 80 14.52 -5.09 6.99
CA LEU A 80 13.43 -5.49 7.86
C LEU A 80 12.15 -4.82 7.38
N TYR A 81 11.10 -5.64 7.22
CA TYR A 81 9.76 -5.20 6.84
C TYR A 81 8.76 -5.70 7.89
N ARG A 82 7.87 -4.83 8.33
CA ARG A 82 6.72 -5.20 9.16
C ARG A 82 5.44 -4.97 8.36
N PHE A 83 4.67 -6.02 8.23
CA PHE A 83 3.39 -6.03 7.53
C PHE A 83 2.22 -5.90 8.51
N GLN A 84 1.03 -5.68 7.98
CA GLN A 84 -0.20 -5.63 8.78
C GLN A 84 -0.60 -7.00 9.32
N GLN A 85 -0.31 -8.07 8.57
CA GLN A 85 -0.67 -9.45 8.93
C GLN A 85 0.50 -10.41 8.70
N ASP A 86 0.53 -11.50 9.46
CA ASP A 86 1.54 -12.57 9.33
C ASP A 86 1.52 -13.20 7.94
N ALA A 87 0.34 -13.38 7.35
CA ALA A 87 0.17 -13.92 6.01
C ALA A 87 0.87 -13.09 4.93
N GLU A 88 0.93 -11.77 5.10
CA GLU A 88 1.63 -10.88 4.15
C GLU A 88 3.16 -11.04 4.25
N ALA A 89 3.69 -11.19 5.47
CA ALA A 89 5.11 -11.47 5.68
C ALA A 89 5.51 -12.83 5.07
N TYR A 90 4.66 -13.85 5.22
CA TYR A 90 4.86 -15.15 4.58
C TYR A 90 4.75 -15.07 3.05
N SER A 91 3.78 -14.32 2.55
CA SER A 91 3.63 -14.04 1.11
C SER A 91 4.94 -13.47 0.53
N TRP A 92 5.49 -12.47 1.19
CA TRP A 92 6.73 -11.83 0.77
C TRP A 92 7.90 -12.81 0.77
N LEU A 93 8.02 -13.65 1.80
CA LEU A 93 9.05 -14.70 1.87
C LEU A 93 8.97 -15.64 0.67
N THR A 94 7.78 -16.16 0.35
CA THR A 94 7.60 -17.15 -0.72
C THR A 94 7.85 -16.56 -2.11
N ILE A 95 7.46 -15.30 -2.31
CA ILE A 95 7.68 -14.55 -3.55
C ILE A 95 9.18 -14.32 -3.77
N ILE A 96 9.89 -13.85 -2.76
CA ILE A 96 11.34 -13.61 -2.86
C ILE A 96 12.11 -14.93 -3.01
N ALA A 97 11.73 -15.99 -2.29
CA ALA A 97 12.32 -17.33 -2.46
C ALA A 97 12.16 -17.84 -3.89
N ARG A 98 11.01 -17.59 -4.54
CA ARG A 98 10.82 -17.89 -5.94
C ARG A 98 11.74 -17.07 -6.84
N ALA A 99 11.80 -15.76 -6.64
CA ALA A 99 12.68 -14.88 -7.42
C ALA A 99 14.15 -15.32 -7.32
N SER A 100 14.60 -15.70 -6.12
CA SER A 100 15.95 -16.24 -5.89
C SER A 100 16.18 -17.56 -6.67
N ARG A 101 15.19 -18.46 -6.72
CA ARG A 101 15.27 -19.71 -7.52
C ARG A 101 15.38 -19.43 -9.02
N GLU A 102 14.65 -18.43 -9.52
CA GLU A 102 14.70 -18.03 -10.93
C GLU A 102 16.05 -17.41 -11.32
N GLN A 103 16.64 -16.63 -10.40
CA GLN A 103 17.96 -16.03 -10.60
C GLN A 103 19.11 -17.05 -10.47
N ASN A 104 18.97 -18.03 -9.57
CA ASN A 104 19.98 -19.03 -9.26
C ASN A 104 19.44 -20.46 -9.48
N PRO A 105 19.20 -20.89 -10.74
CA PRO A 105 18.58 -22.20 -11.01
C PRO A 105 19.41 -23.42 -10.58
N SER A 106 20.72 -23.22 -10.39
CA SER A 106 21.65 -24.27 -9.94
C SER A 106 21.62 -24.50 -8.43
N GLU A 107 21.04 -23.58 -7.65
CA GLU A 107 20.95 -23.69 -6.20
C GLU A 107 19.64 -24.34 -5.76
N LYS A 108 19.73 -25.18 -4.74
CA LYS A 108 18.54 -25.80 -4.13
C LYS A 108 17.96 -24.87 -3.08
N ILE A 109 17.15 -23.89 -3.51
CA ILE A 109 16.51 -22.93 -2.61
C ILE A 109 15.12 -23.46 -2.22
N GLU A 110 14.98 -23.88 -0.98
CA GLU A 110 13.76 -24.41 -0.40
C GLU A 110 13.40 -23.67 0.90
N ILE A 111 12.10 -23.55 1.17
CA ILE A 111 11.62 -22.99 2.43
C ILE A 111 11.76 -24.03 3.52
N SER A 112 12.32 -23.63 4.65
CA SER A 112 12.58 -24.47 5.83
C SER A 112 12.21 -23.71 7.11
N GLY A 113 12.18 -24.39 8.24
CA GLY A 113 11.97 -23.78 9.57
C GLY A 113 13.26 -23.45 10.33
N LYS A 114 14.37 -23.18 9.64
CA LYS A 114 15.68 -22.98 10.29
C LYS A 114 15.74 -21.65 11.06
N HIS A 115 15.23 -20.57 10.50
CA HIS A 115 15.17 -19.25 11.12
C HIS A 115 13.71 -18.75 11.15
N GLY A 116 13.33 -18.09 12.25
CA GLY A 116 11.99 -17.59 12.44
C GLY A 116 10.93 -18.69 12.42
N THR A 117 9.77 -18.42 11.78
CA THR A 117 8.71 -19.40 11.53
C THR A 117 9.01 -20.19 10.26
N SER A 118 9.46 -19.54 9.21
CA SER A 118 9.99 -20.15 7.99
C SER A 118 11.04 -19.26 7.36
N SER A 119 11.99 -19.87 6.66
CA SER A 119 13.12 -19.19 6.05
C SER A 119 13.54 -19.87 4.76
N PHE A 120 14.27 -19.16 3.91
CA PHE A 120 15.08 -19.74 2.86
C PHE A 120 16.50 -19.16 2.91
N GLU A 121 17.43 -19.92 2.36
CA GLU A 121 18.81 -19.50 2.22
C GLU A 121 19.32 -19.76 0.80
N ASP A 122 20.16 -18.88 0.31
CA ASP A 122 20.98 -19.06 -0.89
C ASP A 122 22.44 -18.67 -0.60
N SER A 123 23.31 -18.71 -1.61
CA SER A 123 24.75 -18.43 -1.44
C SER A 123 25.07 -17.02 -0.92
N SER A 124 24.13 -16.07 -0.99
CA SER A 124 24.35 -14.65 -0.70
C SER A 124 23.48 -14.10 0.40
N GLN A 125 22.39 -14.78 0.76
CA GLN A 125 21.40 -14.26 1.70
C GLN A 125 20.69 -15.35 2.49
N ILE A 126 20.17 -14.93 3.65
CA ILE A 126 19.18 -15.65 4.44
C ILE A 126 18.00 -14.73 4.61
N ALA A 127 16.81 -15.22 4.28
CA ALA A 127 15.58 -14.49 4.53
C ALA A 127 14.59 -15.35 5.31
N PHE A 128 13.88 -14.74 6.24
CA PHE A 128 12.90 -15.42 7.08
C PHE A 128 11.71 -14.53 7.40
N PHE A 129 10.59 -15.15 7.75
CA PHE A 129 9.49 -14.46 8.40
C PHE A 129 9.27 -14.97 9.82
N LYS A 130 8.81 -14.08 10.69
CA LYS A 130 8.39 -14.38 12.06
C LYS A 130 7.27 -13.43 12.46
N GLY A 131 6.08 -13.95 12.71
CA GLY A 131 4.90 -13.12 12.89
C GLY A 131 4.72 -12.16 11.70
N ARG A 132 4.52 -10.89 11.96
CA ARG A 132 4.34 -9.86 10.93
C ARG A 132 5.63 -9.36 10.28
N TYR A 133 6.77 -9.92 10.66
CA TYR A 133 8.06 -9.45 10.19
C TYR A 133 8.63 -10.35 9.09
N TYR A 134 9.15 -9.71 8.05
CA TYR A 134 10.06 -10.33 7.08
C TYR A 134 11.43 -9.67 7.23
N VAL A 135 12.46 -10.49 7.33
CA VAL A 135 13.84 -10.04 7.46
C VAL A 135 14.70 -10.71 6.39
N ARG A 136 15.51 -9.91 5.73
CA ARG A 136 16.53 -10.38 4.79
C ARG A 136 17.90 -9.93 5.27
N VAL A 137 18.80 -10.87 5.48
CA VAL A 137 20.22 -10.65 5.77
C VAL A 137 21.02 -11.07 4.56
N SER A 138 21.81 -10.18 3.99
CA SER A 138 22.60 -10.45 2.79
C SER A 138 24.05 -10.01 2.94
N SER A 139 24.94 -10.70 2.20
CA SER A 139 26.37 -10.38 2.15
C SER A 139 26.78 -9.95 0.75
N SER A 140 27.42 -8.80 0.62
CA SER A 140 27.98 -8.33 -0.65
C SER A 140 29.13 -9.19 -1.17
N ASN A 141 29.79 -9.93 -0.29
CA ASN A 141 31.04 -10.65 -0.61
C ASN A 141 30.87 -12.18 -0.76
N GLY A 142 29.67 -12.73 -0.63
CA GLY A 142 29.37 -14.15 -0.83
C GLY A 142 30.09 -15.15 0.11
N ARG A 143 30.90 -14.67 1.07
CA ARG A 143 31.81 -15.51 1.89
C ARG A 143 31.38 -15.73 3.34
N SER A 144 30.22 -15.24 3.75
CA SER A 144 29.95 -15.08 5.18
C SER A 144 28.83 -16.00 5.71
N GLY A 145 28.73 -17.23 5.22
CA GLY A 145 27.65 -18.15 5.61
C GLY A 145 27.44 -18.25 7.11
N LYS A 146 28.52 -18.38 7.91
CA LYS A 146 28.41 -18.47 9.37
C LYS A 146 27.92 -17.15 9.99
N ASN A 147 28.44 -16.00 9.56
CA ASN A 147 28.05 -14.70 10.08
C ASN A 147 26.62 -14.33 9.63
N LEU A 148 26.19 -14.75 8.43
CA LEU A 148 24.79 -14.62 7.97
C LEU A 148 23.84 -15.40 8.90
N ASP A 149 24.19 -16.64 9.21
CA ASP A 149 23.42 -17.53 10.07
C ASP A 149 23.30 -16.99 11.50
N GLU A 150 24.41 -16.52 12.08
CA GLU A 150 24.46 -15.93 13.42
C GLU A 150 23.62 -14.65 13.50
N LEU A 151 23.73 -13.76 12.51
CA LEU A 151 22.96 -12.52 12.51
C LEU A 151 21.47 -12.78 12.27
N ALA A 152 21.11 -13.67 11.33
CA ALA A 152 19.73 -14.05 11.09
C ALA A 152 19.08 -14.69 12.33
N SER A 153 19.80 -15.58 13.03
CA SER A 153 19.36 -16.19 14.29
C SER A 153 19.13 -15.15 15.38
N SER A 154 20.06 -14.20 15.54
CA SER A 154 19.95 -13.13 16.54
C SER A 154 18.72 -12.23 16.28
N PHE A 155 18.42 -11.90 15.02
CA PHE A 155 17.19 -11.20 14.66
C PHE A 155 15.95 -12.05 14.92
N ALA A 156 16.00 -13.34 14.55
CA ALA A 156 14.88 -14.24 14.78
C ALA A 156 14.54 -14.40 16.27
N GLU A 157 15.51 -14.37 17.16
CA GLU A 157 15.29 -14.43 18.62
C GLU A 157 14.64 -13.14 19.16
N GLN A 158 15.04 -11.98 18.63
CA GLN A 158 14.57 -10.67 19.10
C GLN A 158 13.13 -10.35 18.68
N LEU A 159 12.70 -10.85 17.52
CA LEU A 159 11.38 -10.53 16.97
C LEU A 159 10.27 -11.33 17.65
N ASP A 160 9.11 -10.69 17.82
CA ASP A 160 7.90 -11.34 18.32
C ASP A 160 7.42 -12.42 17.33
N LYS A 161 6.97 -13.54 17.88
CA LYS A 161 6.50 -14.69 17.12
C LYS A 161 5.16 -14.42 16.42
N GLY A 162 4.34 -13.50 16.93
CA GLY A 162 2.97 -13.32 16.47
C GLY A 162 2.15 -14.61 16.61
N GLU A 163 1.27 -14.90 15.67
CA GLU A 163 0.58 -16.19 15.59
C GLU A 163 1.54 -17.32 15.27
N GLY A 164 2.62 -17.02 14.53
CA GLY A 164 3.74 -17.91 14.26
C GLY A 164 3.37 -19.14 13.43
N GLU A 165 2.33 -19.02 12.59
CA GLU A 165 1.85 -20.12 11.77
C GLU A 165 1.97 -19.82 10.27
N ILE A 166 2.16 -20.90 9.51
CA ILE A 166 2.05 -20.86 8.04
C ILE A 166 0.57 -20.71 7.69
N PRO A 167 0.19 -19.89 6.68
CA PRO A 167 -1.19 -19.75 6.25
C PRO A 167 -1.87 -21.09 5.98
N VAL A 168 -3.10 -21.24 6.47
CA VAL A 168 -3.85 -22.51 6.44
C VAL A 168 -4.03 -23.01 5.00
N LEU A 169 -4.23 -22.10 4.04
CA LEU A 169 -4.37 -22.44 2.63
C LEU A 169 -3.19 -23.25 2.08
N VAL A 170 -1.97 -23.01 2.57
CA VAL A 170 -0.77 -23.78 2.18
C VAL A 170 -0.86 -25.22 2.68
N LYS A 171 -1.43 -25.43 3.87
CA LYS A 171 -1.62 -26.77 4.48
C LYS A 171 -2.67 -27.61 3.74
N HIS A 172 -3.48 -26.98 2.89
CA HIS A 172 -4.51 -27.63 2.08
C HIS A 172 -4.00 -28.17 0.73
N LEU A 173 -2.77 -27.83 0.34
CA LEU A 173 -2.13 -28.37 -0.84
C LEU A 173 -1.98 -29.92 -0.75
N PRO A 174 -2.10 -30.65 -1.88
CA PRO A 174 -1.70 -32.05 -1.95
C PRO A 174 -0.26 -32.23 -1.44
N ASN A 175 -0.03 -33.20 -0.54
CA ASN A 175 1.29 -33.42 0.06
C ASN A 175 1.97 -32.12 0.53
N TRP A 176 1.25 -31.33 1.32
CA TRP A 176 1.61 -29.96 1.69
C TRP A 176 3.00 -29.83 2.33
N GLU A 177 3.45 -30.83 3.10
CA GLU A 177 4.76 -30.80 3.78
C GLU A 177 5.93 -30.71 2.78
N GLU A 178 5.78 -31.34 1.63
CA GLU A 178 6.78 -31.23 0.56
C GLU A 178 6.50 -30.03 -0.34
N ALA A 179 5.22 -29.81 -0.68
CA ALA A 179 4.81 -28.72 -1.57
C ALA A 179 5.17 -27.34 -1.02
N GLN A 180 5.02 -27.09 0.30
CA GLN A 180 5.34 -25.83 0.95
C GLN A 180 6.78 -25.37 0.74
N LYS A 181 7.72 -26.29 0.55
CA LYS A 181 9.14 -25.97 0.35
C LYS A 181 9.37 -25.09 -0.88
N ARG A 182 8.47 -25.17 -1.85
CA ARG A 182 8.57 -24.44 -3.12
C ARG A 182 7.29 -23.70 -3.50
N ALA A 183 6.22 -23.82 -2.72
CA ALA A 183 4.98 -23.12 -2.94
C ALA A 183 5.18 -21.60 -2.91
N VAL A 184 4.36 -20.90 -3.67
CA VAL A 184 4.24 -19.44 -3.62
C VAL A 184 2.86 -19.13 -3.09
N PHE A 185 2.81 -18.44 -1.97
CA PHE A 185 1.58 -17.95 -1.37
C PHE A 185 1.47 -16.44 -1.60
N THR A 186 0.26 -15.95 -1.76
CA THR A 186 -0.03 -14.52 -1.77
C THR A 186 -1.35 -14.25 -1.05
N SER A 187 -1.34 -13.24 -0.19
CA SER A 187 -2.53 -12.70 0.45
C SER A 187 -3.34 -11.77 -0.47
N ARG A 188 -2.90 -11.61 -1.71
CA ARG A 188 -3.58 -10.80 -2.74
C ARG A 188 -3.41 -11.49 -4.09
N PHE A 189 -4.46 -12.11 -4.55
CA PHE A 189 -4.48 -12.85 -5.82
C PHE A 189 -3.89 -12.05 -7.00
N ARG A 190 -4.16 -10.75 -7.08
CA ARG A 190 -3.63 -9.87 -8.14
C ARG A 190 -2.11 -9.83 -8.21
N HIS A 191 -1.40 -10.13 -7.12
CA HIS A 191 0.07 -10.22 -7.14
C HIS A 191 0.57 -11.36 -8.02
N LEU A 192 -0.21 -12.43 -8.24
CA LEU A 192 0.17 -13.52 -9.14
C LEU A 192 0.33 -13.05 -10.58
N GLU A 193 -0.49 -12.09 -11.03
CA GLU A 193 -0.38 -11.48 -12.36
C GLU A 193 0.94 -10.72 -12.50
N HIS A 194 1.31 -9.93 -11.50
CA HIS A 194 2.58 -9.19 -11.49
C HIS A 194 3.80 -10.11 -11.43
N LEU A 195 3.66 -11.29 -10.85
CA LEU A 195 4.73 -12.32 -10.81
C LEU A 195 4.87 -13.09 -12.11
N GLY A 196 4.06 -12.78 -13.14
CA GLY A 196 4.05 -13.51 -14.39
C GLY A 196 3.60 -14.99 -14.26
N LEU A 197 3.02 -15.36 -13.10
CA LEU A 197 2.47 -16.68 -12.89
C LEU A 197 1.16 -16.82 -13.65
N PHE A 198 1.08 -17.82 -14.52
CA PHE A 198 -0.12 -18.14 -15.32
C PHE A 198 -0.63 -16.97 -16.19
N GLN A 199 0.23 -15.99 -16.53
CA GLN A 199 -0.15 -14.76 -17.23
C GLN A 199 -1.12 -14.98 -18.41
N PRO A 200 -0.89 -15.91 -19.35
CA PRO A 200 -1.84 -16.07 -20.46
C PRO A 200 -3.22 -16.52 -19.98
N VAL A 201 -3.27 -17.40 -18.96
CA VAL A 201 -4.53 -18.00 -18.49
C VAL A 201 -5.26 -17.06 -17.54
N LEU A 202 -4.56 -16.41 -16.60
CA LEU A 202 -5.17 -15.46 -15.68
C LEU A 202 -5.70 -14.24 -16.44
N SER A 203 -4.89 -13.67 -17.35
CA SER A 203 -5.34 -12.58 -18.22
C SER A 203 -6.53 -12.98 -19.07
N ALA A 204 -6.51 -14.21 -19.61
CA ALA A 204 -7.61 -14.72 -20.41
C ALA A 204 -8.88 -14.98 -19.58
N LEU A 205 -8.74 -15.45 -18.34
CA LEU A 205 -9.86 -15.62 -17.40
C LEU A 205 -10.47 -14.25 -17.05
N ASN A 206 -9.66 -13.20 -16.93
CA ASN A 206 -10.07 -11.86 -16.53
C ASN A 206 -10.52 -10.96 -17.71
N SER A 207 -10.17 -11.29 -18.96
CA SER A 207 -10.40 -10.41 -20.14
C SER A 207 -11.84 -10.36 -20.67
N GLY A 208 -12.82 -10.88 -19.96
CA GLY A 208 -14.18 -11.13 -20.48
C GLY A 208 -15.13 -9.95 -20.56
N GLY A 209 -14.72 -8.71 -20.26
CA GLY A 209 -15.60 -7.52 -20.39
C GLY A 209 -16.80 -7.46 -19.46
N GLY A 210 -16.86 -8.33 -18.44
CA GLY A 210 -17.86 -8.40 -17.39
C GLY A 210 -17.22 -8.25 -16.00
N ALA A 211 -17.95 -8.64 -14.97
CA ALA A 211 -17.36 -8.81 -13.63
C ALA A 211 -16.20 -9.79 -13.73
N ASP A 212 -15.03 -9.40 -13.22
CA ASP A 212 -13.83 -10.22 -13.18
C ASP A 212 -14.11 -11.50 -12.34
N PRO A 213 -14.17 -12.70 -12.94
CA PRO A 213 -14.55 -13.92 -12.23
C PRO A 213 -13.52 -14.35 -11.18
N LEU A 214 -12.28 -13.81 -11.28
CA LEU A 214 -11.23 -13.99 -10.32
C LEU A 214 -11.00 -12.73 -9.48
N SER A 215 -11.93 -11.77 -9.49
CA SER A 215 -11.95 -10.64 -8.57
C SER A 215 -12.82 -10.97 -7.35
N PRO A 216 -12.32 -11.79 -6.44
CA PRO A 216 -13.06 -12.18 -5.23
C PRO A 216 -13.05 -11.06 -4.17
N GLY A 217 -13.19 -9.82 -4.58
CA GLY A 217 -12.80 -8.70 -3.74
C GLY A 217 -11.26 -8.55 -3.73
N ALA A 218 -10.72 -7.40 -3.44
CA ALA A 218 -9.31 -7.06 -3.62
C ALA A 218 -8.29 -7.95 -2.86
N ASP A 219 -8.73 -8.85 -1.98
CA ASP A 219 -7.93 -9.52 -0.95
C ASP A 219 -8.16 -11.04 -0.86
N ALA A 220 -8.25 -11.75 -1.99
CA ALA A 220 -8.27 -13.22 -1.96
C ALA A 220 -6.88 -13.80 -1.77
N ASP A 221 -6.78 -14.76 -0.88
CA ASP A 221 -5.59 -15.56 -0.71
C ASP A 221 -5.44 -16.56 -1.86
N ALA A 222 -4.21 -16.79 -2.28
CA ALA A 222 -3.92 -17.80 -3.27
C ALA A 222 -2.59 -18.51 -2.99
N VAL A 223 -2.53 -19.78 -3.39
CA VAL A 223 -1.31 -20.57 -3.30
C VAL A 223 -1.07 -21.32 -4.59
N VAL A 224 0.19 -21.34 -5.03
CA VAL A 224 0.66 -22.07 -6.21
C VAL A 224 1.70 -23.08 -5.78
N ALA A 225 1.54 -24.31 -6.21
CA ALA A 225 2.54 -25.38 -6.01
C ALA A 225 2.81 -26.14 -7.30
N ASN A 226 4.04 -26.62 -7.44
CA ASN A 226 4.48 -27.41 -8.58
C ASN A 226 4.62 -28.89 -8.18
N TYR A 227 4.07 -29.77 -9.00
CA TYR A 227 4.15 -31.24 -8.90
C TYR A 227 4.77 -31.78 -10.17
N GLY A 228 6.10 -31.72 -10.24
CA GLY A 228 6.83 -31.94 -11.49
C GLY A 228 6.54 -30.86 -12.52
N THR A 229 5.98 -31.20 -13.67
CA THR A 229 5.53 -30.26 -14.69
C THR A 229 4.17 -29.69 -14.40
N THR A 230 3.35 -30.38 -13.61
CA THR A 230 1.99 -29.97 -13.26
C THR A 230 1.99 -28.88 -12.20
N LYS A 231 1.14 -27.88 -12.36
CA LYS A 231 0.98 -26.77 -11.41
C LYS A 231 -0.44 -26.78 -10.85
N VAL A 232 -0.55 -26.59 -9.54
CA VAL A 232 -1.82 -26.43 -8.84
C VAL A 232 -1.91 -25.00 -8.32
N LEU A 233 -3.01 -24.33 -8.63
CA LEU A 233 -3.39 -23.03 -8.07
C LEU A 233 -4.66 -23.20 -7.26
N ILE A 234 -4.64 -22.79 -6.00
CA ILE A 234 -5.83 -22.69 -5.15
C ILE A 234 -6.06 -21.22 -4.85
N VAL A 235 -7.27 -20.73 -5.13
CA VAL A 235 -7.72 -19.39 -4.80
C VAL A 235 -8.81 -19.53 -3.75
N GLU A 236 -8.63 -18.88 -2.61
CA GLU A 236 -9.61 -18.85 -1.52
C GLU A 236 -10.50 -17.62 -1.62
N PHE A 237 -11.81 -17.84 -1.76
CA PHE A 237 -12.79 -16.76 -1.71
C PHE A 237 -13.20 -16.49 -0.27
N ASN A 238 -13.45 -15.21 0.04
CA ASN A 238 -13.82 -14.78 1.39
C ASN A 238 -15.11 -15.46 1.91
N THR A 239 -16.00 -15.91 1.01
CA THR A 239 -17.20 -16.62 1.38
C THR A 239 -17.52 -17.73 0.37
N PRO A 240 -18.19 -18.82 0.81
CA PRO A 240 -18.66 -19.88 -0.09
C PRO A 240 -19.66 -19.38 -1.15
N GLN A 241 -20.43 -18.31 -0.85
CA GLN A 241 -21.37 -17.70 -1.78
C GLN A 241 -20.63 -17.05 -2.94
N LEU A 242 -19.60 -16.23 -2.64
CA LEU A 242 -18.76 -15.63 -3.68
C LEU A 242 -18.08 -16.69 -4.54
N ALA A 243 -17.60 -17.78 -3.92
CA ALA A 243 -17.03 -18.90 -4.65
C ALA A 243 -18.07 -19.56 -5.59
N ALA A 244 -19.32 -19.72 -5.14
CA ALA A 244 -20.38 -20.30 -5.95
C ALA A 244 -20.84 -19.39 -7.10
N GLU A 245 -20.95 -18.09 -6.87
CA GLU A 245 -21.28 -17.11 -7.89
C GLU A 245 -20.22 -17.05 -8.98
N ASN A 246 -18.94 -17.06 -8.59
CA ASN A 246 -17.83 -17.04 -9.54
C ASN A 246 -17.58 -18.38 -10.24
N ASP A 247 -17.99 -19.51 -9.65
CA ASP A 247 -17.79 -20.85 -10.20
C ASP A 247 -18.36 -20.97 -11.63
N GLN A 248 -19.60 -20.53 -11.85
CA GLN A 248 -20.24 -20.57 -13.17
C GLN A 248 -19.54 -19.68 -14.19
N LEU A 249 -19.08 -18.53 -13.77
CA LEU A 249 -18.33 -17.60 -14.61
C LEU A 249 -16.99 -18.22 -15.03
N ILE A 250 -16.26 -18.80 -14.08
CA ILE A 250 -14.99 -19.50 -14.31
C ILE A 250 -15.18 -20.66 -15.31
N ILE A 251 -16.18 -21.52 -15.08
CA ILE A 251 -16.48 -22.67 -15.96
C ILE A 251 -16.78 -22.19 -17.38
N SER A 252 -17.67 -21.19 -17.53
CA SER A 252 -18.02 -20.68 -18.83
C SER A 252 -16.82 -20.08 -19.57
N ARG A 253 -15.94 -19.42 -18.85
CA ARG A 253 -14.73 -18.81 -19.40
C ARG A 253 -13.70 -19.87 -19.81
N ILE A 254 -13.48 -20.89 -18.99
CA ILE A 254 -12.61 -22.01 -19.35
C ILE A 254 -13.10 -22.70 -20.63
N GLN A 255 -14.41 -22.95 -20.74
CA GLN A 255 -15.00 -23.53 -21.96
C GLN A 255 -14.80 -22.64 -23.20
N GLN A 256 -14.89 -21.31 -23.03
CA GLN A 256 -14.61 -20.37 -24.11
C GLN A 256 -13.15 -20.42 -24.53
N LEU A 257 -12.20 -20.48 -23.58
CA LEU A 257 -10.76 -20.59 -23.85
C LEU A 257 -10.45 -21.86 -24.65
N TRP A 258 -11.04 -23.02 -24.28
CA TRP A 258 -10.88 -24.26 -25.01
C TRP A 258 -11.39 -24.18 -26.45
N LYS A 259 -12.58 -23.56 -26.64
CA LYS A 259 -13.14 -23.37 -27.99
C LYS A 259 -12.29 -22.48 -28.89
N LEU A 260 -11.57 -21.53 -28.29
CA LEU A 260 -10.68 -20.61 -29.00
C LEU A 260 -9.25 -21.17 -29.17
N GLY A 261 -8.96 -22.37 -28.67
CA GLY A 261 -7.61 -22.94 -28.65
C GLY A 261 -6.60 -22.14 -27.83
N GLN A 262 -7.09 -21.37 -26.85
CA GLN A 262 -6.25 -20.58 -25.96
C GLN A 262 -5.79 -21.42 -24.75
N PRO A 263 -4.66 -21.07 -24.11
CA PRO A 263 -4.21 -21.74 -22.90
C PRO A 263 -5.32 -21.72 -21.81
N ALA A 264 -5.61 -22.89 -21.30
CA ALA A 264 -6.65 -23.09 -20.29
C ALA A 264 -6.18 -24.13 -19.25
N PRO A 265 -6.78 -24.16 -18.04
CA PRO A 265 -6.47 -25.21 -17.08
C PRO A 265 -6.80 -26.58 -17.64
N THR A 266 -5.97 -27.59 -17.31
CA THR A 266 -6.24 -29.00 -17.64
C THR A 266 -7.48 -29.50 -16.89
N ALA A 267 -7.65 -29.07 -15.63
CA ALA A 267 -8.85 -29.32 -14.84
C ALA A 267 -9.13 -28.13 -13.91
N TYR A 268 -10.41 -27.99 -13.60
CA TYR A 268 -10.93 -27.02 -12.63
C TYR A 268 -12.02 -27.64 -11.79
N ARG A 269 -12.05 -27.32 -10.51
CA ARG A 269 -13.18 -27.66 -9.63
C ARG A 269 -13.23 -26.73 -8.44
N ARG A 270 -14.46 -26.35 -8.04
CA ARG A 270 -14.71 -25.67 -6.77
C ARG A 270 -14.77 -26.68 -5.63
N VAL A 271 -14.08 -26.39 -4.53
CA VAL A 271 -14.04 -27.18 -3.29
C VAL A 271 -14.35 -26.24 -2.13
N GLY A 272 -15.59 -26.20 -1.66
CA GLY A 272 -16.03 -25.26 -0.64
C GLY A 272 -15.94 -23.81 -1.12
N ASN A 273 -15.15 -22.99 -0.47
CA ASN A 273 -14.82 -21.63 -0.88
C ASN A 273 -13.52 -21.53 -1.72
N TYR A 274 -12.92 -22.67 -2.10
CA TYR A 274 -11.74 -22.71 -2.95
C TYR A 274 -12.11 -22.91 -4.41
N SER A 275 -11.45 -22.17 -5.31
CA SER A 275 -11.34 -22.47 -6.72
C SER A 275 -9.99 -23.13 -6.98
N VAL A 276 -10.01 -24.41 -7.39
CA VAL A 276 -8.81 -25.20 -7.61
C VAL A 276 -8.59 -25.39 -9.10
N PHE A 277 -7.46 -24.95 -9.59
CA PHE A 277 -7.03 -25.06 -10.99
C PHE A 277 -5.80 -25.93 -11.08
N VAL A 278 -5.79 -26.83 -12.07
CA VAL A 278 -4.62 -27.63 -12.40
C VAL A 278 -4.19 -27.31 -13.83
N PHE A 279 -2.92 -27.03 -14.02
CA PHE A 279 -2.32 -26.67 -15.31
C PHE A 279 -1.21 -27.65 -15.66
N ASP A 280 -0.97 -27.80 -16.95
CA ASP A 280 0.15 -28.57 -17.51
C ASP A 280 0.18 -30.01 -17.00
N ALA A 281 -0.97 -30.58 -16.63
CA ALA A 281 -1.06 -32.01 -16.28
C ALA A 281 -0.99 -32.87 -17.56
N PRO A 282 -0.35 -34.07 -17.49
CA PRO A 282 -0.22 -34.97 -18.64
C PRO A 282 -1.57 -35.48 -19.15
N ASP A 283 -2.53 -35.62 -18.26
CA ASP A 283 -3.89 -36.08 -18.55
C ASP A 283 -4.90 -35.53 -17.51
N GLU A 284 -6.18 -35.59 -17.87
CA GLU A 284 -7.27 -35.12 -17.03
C GLU A 284 -7.45 -35.94 -15.74
N GLN A 285 -7.11 -37.24 -15.78
CA GLN A 285 -7.23 -38.12 -14.63
C GLN A 285 -6.20 -37.74 -13.55
N THR A 286 -4.97 -37.51 -13.93
CA THR A 286 -3.91 -37.00 -13.02
C THR A 286 -4.30 -35.65 -12.43
N ALA A 287 -4.86 -34.77 -13.24
CA ALA A 287 -5.33 -33.48 -12.77
C ALA A 287 -6.45 -33.60 -11.71
N LYS A 288 -7.43 -34.51 -11.96
CA LYS A 288 -8.52 -34.78 -11.01
C LYS A 288 -8.02 -35.37 -9.70
N GLN A 289 -7.06 -36.29 -9.77
CA GLN A 289 -6.44 -36.90 -8.59
C GLN A 289 -5.76 -35.85 -7.69
N LEU A 290 -5.11 -34.84 -8.28
CA LEU A 290 -4.54 -33.73 -7.50
C LEU A 290 -5.63 -32.88 -6.85
N ILE A 291 -6.72 -32.60 -7.56
CA ILE A 291 -7.84 -31.84 -6.97
C ILE A 291 -8.50 -32.64 -5.82
N ASP A 292 -8.63 -33.96 -5.96
CA ASP A 292 -9.22 -34.82 -4.92
C ASP A 292 -8.39 -34.85 -3.62
N GLN A 293 -7.10 -34.56 -3.71
CA GLN A 293 -6.20 -34.48 -2.55
C GLN A 293 -6.21 -33.11 -1.86
N VAL A 294 -6.83 -32.09 -2.47
CA VAL A 294 -6.98 -30.78 -1.84
C VAL A 294 -7.90 -30.93 -0.63
N LYS A 295 -7.37 -30.68 0.55
CA LYS A 295 -8.14 -30.76 1.78
C LYS A 295 -8.98 -29.50 1.91
N TYR A 296 -10.23 -29.67 2.26
CA TYR A 296 -11.12 -28.60 2.66
C TYR A 296 -11.62 -28.91 4.06
N GLU A 297 -11.12 -28.16 5.01
CA GLU A 297 -11.68 -28.19 6.36
C GLU A 297 -12.70 -27.07 6.44
N GLN A 298 -13.98 -27.43 6.63
CA GLN A 298 -14.97 -26.46 7.05
C GLN A 298 -14.51 -25.95 8.42
N VAL A 299 -13.90 -24.77 8.44
CA VAL A 299 -13.78 -24.04 9.67
C VAL A 299 -15.22 -23.71 10.08
N VAL A 300 -15.76 -24.47 11.03
CA VAL A 300 -17.02 -24.15 11.67
C VAL A 300 -16.77 -22.84 12.40
N GLN A 301 -17.04 -21.74 11.72
CA GLN A 301 -17.11 -20.46 12.39
C GLN A 301 -18.19 -20.57 13.43
N TRP A 302 -17.82 -20.48 14.68
CA TRP A 302 -18.72 -20.39 15.78
C TRP A 302 -19.71 -19.26 15.45
N LEU A 303 -21.01 -19.59 15.39
CA LEU A 303 -22.10 -18.61 15.33
C LEU A 303 -22.24 -17.84 16.66
N GLY A 304 -21.18 -17.77 17.46
CA GLY A 304 -21.05 -16.92 18.61
C GLY A 304 -20.16 -15.74 18.23
N GLU A 305 -20.51 -14.58 18.74
CA GLU A 305 -19.85 -13.30 18.52
C GLU A 305 -18.32 -13.48 18.45
N ASN A 306 -17.76 -13.38 17.25
CA ASN A 306 -16.33 -13.28 17.10
C ASN A 306 -15.94 -11.87 17.57
N PRO A 307 -15.30 -11.73 18.75
CA PRO A 307 -14.97 -10.41 19.30
C PRO A 307 -14.02 -9.60 18.41
N ASN A 308 -13.40 -10.25 17.43
CA ASN A 308 -12.45 -9.60 16.51
C ASN A 308 -13.13 -9.07 15.24
N ILE A 309 -14.25 -9.65 14.77
CA ILE A 309 -14.96 -9.16 13.57
C ILE A 309 -15.45 -7.73 13.77
N LEU A 310 -16.00 -7.43 14.95
CA LEU A 310 -16.45 -6.07 15.27
C LEU A 310 -15.26 -5.10 15.36
N ARG A 311 -14.16 -5.52 15.95
CA ARG A 311 -12.93 -4.69 16.03
C ARG A 311 -12.28 -4.47 14.67
N GLU A 312 -12.24 -5.47 13.80
CA GLU A 312 -11.71 -5.29 12.43
C GLU A 312 -12.63 -4.44 11.56
N ALA A 313 -13.95 -4.67 11.63
CA ALA A 313 -14.93 -3.84 10.93
C ALA A 313 -14.89 -2.39 11.45
N GLU A 314 -14.79 -2.21 12.77
CA GLU A 314 -14.66 -0.90 13.41
C GLU A 314 -13.34 -0.20 13.04
N ARG A 315 -12.23 -0.92 13.01
CA ARG A 315 -10.93 -0.41 12.54
C ARG A 315 -10.96 0.02 11.07
N ARG A 316 -11.46 -0.83 10.18
CA ARG A 316 -11.60 -0.51 8.74
C ARG A 316 -12.56 0.66 8.52
N TYR A 317 -13.66 0.71 9.28
CA TYR A 317 -14.61 1.83 9.22
C TYR A 317 -13.98 3.13 9.72
N VAL A 318 -13.27 3.09 10.83
CA VAL A 318 -12.55 4.26 11.39
C VAL A 318 -11.44 4.72 10.44
N GLU A 319 -10.62 3.82 9.90
CA GLU A 319 -9.54 4.17 8.97
C GLU A 319 -10.05 4.77 7.67
N THR A 320 -11.13 4.20 7.09
CA THR A 320 -11.75 4.74 5.86
C THR A 320 -12.42 6.08 6.13
N THR A 321 -13.16 6.19 7.22
CA THR A 321 -13.89 7.42 7.58
C THR A 321 -12.91 8.53 7.95
N LEU A 322 -11.86 8.23 8.69
CA LEU A 322 -10.81 9.17 9.06
C LEU A 322 -9.99 9.62 7.83
N GLY A 323 -9.70 8.70 6.91
CA GLY A 323 -9.04 8.99 5.64
C GLY A 323 -9.85 9.95 4.77
N VAL A 324 -11.15 9.69 4.60
CA VAL A 324 -12.09 10.56 3.87
C VAL A 324 -12.22 11.91 4.57
N PHE A 325 -12.40 11.91 5.91
CA PHE A 325 -12.50 13.15 6.68
C PHE A 325 -11.24 14.02 6.53
N LEU A 326 -10.06 13.46 6.68
CA LEU A 326 -8.79 14.18 6.50
C LEU A 326 -8.61 14.70 5.07
N ALA A 327 -9.02 13.92 4.05
CA ALA A 327 -8.98 14.36 2.66
C ALA A 327 -9.91 15.56 2.42
N VAL A 328 -11.13 15.53 2.97
CA VAL A 328 -12.10 16.64 2.87
C VAL A 328 -11.57 17.87 3.60
N VAL A 329 -11.04 17.72 4.81
CA VAL A 329 -10.47 18.84 5.58
C VAL A 329 -9.28 19.46 4.85
N LYS A 330 -8.38 18.68 4.29
CA LYS A 330 -7.25 19.16 3.48
C LYS A 330 -7.73 19.90 2.23
N ALA A 331 -8.66 19.32 1.48
CA ALA A 331 -9.20 19.92 0.26
C ALA A 331 -9.92 21.26 0.57
N SER A 332 -10.74 21.27 1.61
CA SER A 332 -11.46 22.47 2.05
C SER A 332 -10.51 23.57 2.54
N GLY A 333 -9.46 23.18 3.29
CA GLY A 333 -8.43 24.10 3.76
C GLY A 333 -7.67 24.76 2.62
N VAL A 334 -7.25 23.97 1.62
CA VAL A 334 -6.58 24.50 0.42
C VAL A 334 -7.49 25.42 -0.38
N ALA A 335 -8.76 25.02 -0.57
CA ALA A 335 -9.75 25.84 -1.26
C ALA A 335 -9.98 27.18 -0.54
N ALA A 336 -10.13 27.18 0.79
CA ALA A 336 -10.29 28.38 1.59
C ALA A 336 -9.07 29.31 1.46
N LEU A 337 -7.86 28.78 1.57
CA LEU A 337 -6.62 29.56 1.39
C LEU A 337 -6.54 30.18 -0.01
N ALA A 338 -6.91 29.46 -1.05
CA ALA A 338 -6.96 29.97 -2.42
C ALA A 338 -7.99 31.11 -2.54
N CYS A 339 -9.17 30.96 -1.96
CA CYS A 339 -10.19 32.01 -1.94
C CYS A 339 -9.72 33.27 -1.21
N PHE A 340 -9.06 33.12 -0.07
CA PHE A 340 -8.48 34.26 0.67
C PHE A 340 -7.37 34.97 -0.11
N ALA A 341 -6.49 34.20 -0.77
CA ALA A 341 -5.43 34.76 -1.60
C ALA A 341 -5.98 35.54 -2.79
N VAL A 342 -6.94 34.98 -3.52
CA VAL A 342 -7.58 35.64 -4.67
C VAL A 342 -8.42 36.85 -4.21
N GLY A 343 -9.22 36.65 -3.18
CA GLY A 343 -10.05 37.72 -2.59
C GLY A 343 -9.21 38.88 -2.04
N GLY A 344 -8.11 38.57 -1.34
CA GLY A 344 -7.17 39.58 -0.84
C GLY A 344 -6.50 40.37 -1.96
N LEU A 345 -6.05 39.70 -3.02
CA LEU A 345 -5.45 40.34 -4.20
C LEU A 345 -6.44 41.25 -4.93
N LEU A 346 -7.67 40.76 -5.18
CA LEU A 346 -8.71 41.57 -5.79
C LEU A 346 -9.16 42.71 -4.91
N GLY A 347 -9.30 42.49 -3.60
CA GLY A 347 -9.62 43.52 -2.63
C GLY A 347 -8.54 44.61 -2.57
N ALA A 348 -7.26 44.25 -2.51
CA ALA A 348 -6.15 45.18 -2.57
C ALA A 348 -6.12 46.00 -3.87
N LEU A 349 -6.35 45.36 -5.02
CA LEU A 349 -6.44 46.02 -6.32
C LEU A 349 -7.61 47.02 -6.41
N LEU A 350 -8.78 46.65 -5.90
CA LEU A 350 -9.95 47.53 -5.87
C LEU A 350 -9.75 48.67 -4.87
N PHE A 351 -9.16 48.39 -3.70
CA PHE A 351 -8.86 49.43 -2.71
C PHE A 351 -7.85 50.45 -3.24
N THR A 352 -6.77 50.01 -3.86
CA THR A 352 -5.78 50.94 -4.45
C THR A 352 -6.36 51.75 -5.60
N ARG A 353 -7.22 51.16 -6.44
CA ARG A 353 -7.95 51.89 -7.47
C ARG A 353 -8.90 52.94 -6.89
N ARG A 354 -9.71 52.60 -5.88
CA ARG A 354 -10.63 53.55 -5.22
C ARG A 354 -9.87 54.66 -4.53
N ARG A 355 -8.79 54.36 -3.85
CA ARG A 355 -7.95 55.36 -3.19
C ARG A 355 -7.26 56.29 -4.19
N ALA A 356 -6.84 55.79 -5.36
CA ALA A 356 -6.31 56.64 -6.42
C ALA A 356 -7.38 57.58 -7.01
N GLN A 357 -8.62 57.12 -7.16
CA GLN A 357 -9.75 57.94 -7.62
C GLN A 357 -10.16 59.00 -6.59
N GLN A 358 -10.14 58.68 -5.30
CA GLN A 358 -10.44 59.64 -4.23
C GLN A 358 -9.39 60.76 -4.18
N ARG A 359 -8.10 60.46 -4.34
CA ARG A 359 -7.04 61.45 -4.40
C ARG A 359 -7.17 62.40 -5.59
N THR A 360 -7.69 61.93 -6.73
CA THR A 360 -7.95 62.81 -7.87
C THR A 360 -9.19 63.71 -7.67
N VAL A 361 -10.18 63.24 -6.91
CA VAL A 361 -11.37 64.04 -6.55
C VAL A 361 -11.05 65.09 -5.50
N GLU A 362 -10.24 64.74 -4.47
CA GLU A 362 -9.78 65.71 -3.47
C GLU A 362 -8.90 66.80 -4.07
N ALA A 363 -8.03 66.46 -5.04
CA ALA A 363 -7.22 67.46 -5.73
C ALA A 363 -8.06 68.47 -6.59
N PHE A 364 -9.28 68.11 -6.95
CA PHE A 364 -10.19 68.99 -7.74
C PHE A 364 -11.15 69.78 -6.91
N SER A 365 -11.35 69.51 -5.60
CA SER A 365 -12.29 70.19 -4.72
C SER A 365 -11.70 71.36 -3.96
N ASP A 366 -10.39 71.58 -4.02
CA ASP A 366 -9.70 72.59 -3.22
C ASP A 366 -9.57 73.97 -3.89
N ALA A 367 -10.29 74.21 -4.99
CA ALA A 367 -10.29 75.50 -5.72
C ALA A 367 -11.44 76.44 -5.32
N GLY A 368 -11.87 76.36 -4.12
CA GLY A 368 -12.84 77.38 -3.63
C GLY A 368 -13.40 77.05 -2.26
N GLY A 369 -12.87 77.66 -1.26
CA GLY A 369 -13.17 77.51 0.17
C GLY A 369 -14.64 77.54 0.54
N MET A 370 -15.43 76.54 0.14
CA MET A 370 -16.74 76.25 0.67
C MET A 370 -16.66 75.04 1.56
N LEU A 371 -16.78 75.27 2.89
CA LEU A 371 -17.10 74.20 3.85
C LEU A 371 -18.39 73.53 3.37
N ARG A 372 -18.25 72.32 2.83
CA ARG A 372 -19.38 71.41 2.68
C ARG A 372 -19.77 70.97 4.09
N LEU A 373 -20.81 71.59 4.64
CA LEU A 373 -21.55 70.98 5.74
C LEU A 373 -22.06 69.60 5.25
N ASN A 374 -21.62 68.59 5.89
CA ASN A 374 -22.09 67.19 5.60
C ASN A 374 -23.52 67.14 6.18
N ILE A 375 -24.49 67.40 5.31
CA ILE A 375 -25.91 67.45 5.68
C ILE A 375 -26.41 66.08 6.12
N ASP A 376 -25.72 65.03 5.71
CA ASP A 376 -26.05 63.62 6.05
C ASP A 376 -25.75 63.31 7.54
N GLU A 377 -24.87 64.02 8.19
CA GLU A 377 -24.67 63.86 9.65
C GLU A 377 -25.75 64.54 10.50
N LEU A 378 -26.50 65.44 9.91
CA LEU A 378 -27.56 66.18 10.64
C LEU A 378 -28.95 65.56 10.47
N THR A 379 -29.12 64.68 9.52
CA THR A 379 -30.45 64.15 9.13
C THR A 379 -30.90 62.89 9.83
N PRO A 380 -30.07 62.01 10.39
CA PRO A 380 -30.63 60.77 10.98
C PRO A 380 -31.10 60.92 12.44
N GLN A 381 -30.74 61.97 13.14
CA GLN A 381 -30.98 62.04 14.60
C GLN A 381 -31.85 63.15 15.07
N THR A 382 -32.17 64.08 14.22
CA THR A 382 -33.06 65.23 14.59
C THR A 382 -34.40 65.04 13.91
N ASP A 383 -35.35 64.48 14.64
CA ASP A 383 -36.74 64.45 14.25
C ASP A 383 -37.25 65.92 14.10
N PRO A 384 -37.61 66.36 12.88
CA PRO A 384 -38.02 67.77 12.66
C PRO A 384 -39.25 68.13 13.49
N THR A 385 -40.01 67.17 13.97
CA THR A 385 -41.15 67.40 14.87
C THR A 385 -40.73 67.86 16.29
N LYS A 386 -39.52 67.55 16.73
CA LYS A 386 -38.99 67.97 18.02
C LYS A 386 -38.50 69.42 18.02
N LEU A 387 -38.08 69.96 16.87
CA LEU A 387 -37.65 71.32 16.74
C LEU A 387 -38.81 72.29 16.73
N LEU A 388 -40.04 71.87 16.51
CA LEU A 388 -41.25 72.69 16.49
C LEU A 388 -42.02 72.62 17.79
N SER A 389 -41.68 71.73 18.73
CA SER A 389 -42.39 71.61 20.04
C SER A 389 -41.81 72.45 21.19
N GLU A 390 -40.67 73.09 21.02
CA GLU A 390 -40.06 73.93 22.03
C GLU A 390 -40.38 75.39 21.85
N ARG A 391 -41.43 75.75 21.07
CA ARG A 391 -41.95 77.13 21.00
C ARG A 391 -43.40 77.15 21.37
N ASN A 392 -43.64 76.94 22.68
CA ASN A 392 -44.80 77.52 23.38
C ASN A 392 -44.46 77.67 24.85
#